data_0d63b50734ba295f52f25e688beb9f1a
#
_entry.id   0d63b50734ba295f52f25e688beb9f1a
#
_cell.length_a   1.000
_cell.length_b   1.000
_cell.length_c   1.000
_cell.angle_alpha   90.00
_cell.angle_beta   90.00
_cell.angle_gamma   90.00
#
_symmetry.space_group_name_H-M   'P 1'
#
loop_
_entity.id
_entity.type
_entity.pdbx_description
1 polymer ?
#
loop_
_entity_poly.entity_id
_entity_poly.type
_entity_poly.pdbx_seq_one_letter_code
_entity_poly.pdbx_strand_id
1 'polypeptide(L)'
;TPDAYVEAAEVRAGDNCPECNTEIIIDRAIEIGHIFQLGRKYAEALSLTVLDQNGKSQVVTMGSYGIGVSRAVAAIAEQTSDEIGLNWPAEIAPAKVHIVATGKEDLPFDTALDIGQKLEASGITVMLDDRRDASAGVKFKDAELIGNPIIVVVGKALAEGKVEVRVRKSGDKSEVLLADAVSTIAKLLA
;
A
#
# COMPACT_ATOMS: atom_id res chain seq x y z
N THR A 1 -25.01 19.92 46.49
CA THR A 1 -25.53 19.12 45.39
C THR A 1 -25.04 19.80 44.09
N PRO A 2 -24.41 19.12 43.13
CA PRO A 2 -24.03 19.74 41.88
C PRO A 2 -25.27 20.13 41.07
N ASP A 3 -25.15 21.22 40.30
CA ASP A 3 -26.27 21.74 39.49
C ASP A 3 -26.57 20.86 38.28
N ALA A 4 -25.56 20.07 37.81
CA ALA A 4 -25.69 19.13 36.72
C ALA A 4 -24.59 18.04 36.76
N TYR A 5 -24.85 16.93 36.08
CA TYR A 5 -23.86 15.90 35.79
C TYR A 5 -23.62 15.91 34.30
N VAL A 6 -22.35 15.92 33.90
CA VAL A 6 -21.93 15.86 32.49
C VAL A 6 -20.94 14.72 32.31
N GLU A 7 -21.03 14.04 31.15
CA GLU A 7 -20.03 13.05 30.74
C GLU A 7 -18.83 13.78 30.13
N ALA A 8 -17.90 14.19 30.99
CA ALA A 8 -16.69 14.92 30.60
C ALA A 8 -15.43 14.35 31.26
N ALA A 9 -15.48 13.07 31.63
CA ALA A 9 -14.34 12.40 32.21
C ALA A 9 -13.32 12.06 31.15
N GLU A 10 -12.05 12.39 31.39
CA GLU A 10 -10.93 11.93 30.60
C GLU A 10 -10.68 10.44 30.88
N VAL A 11 -10.76 9.60 29.85
CA VAL A 11 -10.46 8.17 29.95
C VAL A 11 -8.96 7.95 30.09
N ARG A 12 -8.55 7.12 31.04
CA ARG A 12 -7.16 6.78 31.31
C ARG A 12 -6.92 5.28 31.12
N ALA A 13 -5.70 4.91 30.78
CA ALA A 13 -5.30 3.51 30.77
C ALA A 13 -5.47 2.91 32.19
N GLY A 14 -6.09 1.73 32.27
CA GLY A 14 -6.42 1.08 33.53
C GLY A 14 -7.75 1.44 34.12
N ASP A 15 -8.49 2.42 33.56
CA ASP A 15 -9.90 2.66 33.96
C ASP A 15 -10.77 1.47 33.52
N ASN A 16 -11.85 1.23 34.20
CA ASN A 16 -12.81 0.19 33.80
C ASN A 16 -13.88 0.74 32.87
N CYS A 17 -14.19 -0.05 31.84
CA CYS A 17 -15.32 0.25 30.95
C CYS A 17 -16.64 0.32 31.77
N PRO A 18 -17.44 1.39 31.63
CA PRO A 18 -18.66 1.53 32.38
C PRO A 18 -19.76 0.52 32.02
N GLU A 19 -19.68 -0.11 30.84
CA GLU A 19 -20.66 -1.10 30.38
C GLU A 19 -20.30 -2.53 30.78
N CYS A 20 -19.03 -2.95 30.54
CA CYS A 20 -18.62 -4.35 30.72
C CYS A 20 -17.63 -4.55 31.89
N ASN A 21 -17.17 -3.50 32.52
CA ASN A 21 -16.23 -3.49 33.64
C ASN A 21 -14.86 -4.13 33.33
N THR A 22 -14.50 -4.26 32.05
CA THR A 22 -13.15 -4.67 31.65
C THR A 22 -12.21 -3.48 31.64
N GLU A 23 -10.92 -3.72 31.87
CA GLU A 23 -9.88 -2.70 31.83
C GLU A 23 -9.77 -2.08 30.44
N ILE A 24 -9.68 -0.75 30.37
CA ILE A 24 -9.52 0.02 29.13
C ILE A 24 -8.04 0.08 28.76
N ILE A 25 -7.73 -0.33 27.54
CA ILE A 25 -6.41 -0.21 26.93
C ILE A 25 -6.42 1.02 26.02
N ILE A 26 -5.38 1.86 26.14
CA ILE A 26 -5.20 3.04 25.30
C ILE A 26 -3.97 2.84 24.44
N ASP A 27 -4.16 2.77 23.13
CA ASP A 27 -3.10 2.64 22.14
C ASP A 27 -3.06 3.82 21.17
N ARG A 28 -1.91 4.00 20.51
CA ARG A 28 -1.78 4.96 19.42
C ARG A 28 -2.24 4.31 18.12
N ALA A 29 -3.04 5.04 17.35
CA ALA A 29 -3.55 4.59 16.07
C ALA A 29 -3.50 5.71 15.03
N ILE A 30 -3.48 5.33 13.75
CA ILE A 30 -3.68 6.26 12.63
C ILE A 30 -5.16 6.20 12.24
N GLU A 31 -5.85 7.33 12.31
CA GLU A 31 -7.22 7.45 11.82
C GLU A 31 -7.21 7.44 10.28
N ILE A 32 -7.74 6.39 9.66
CA ILE A 32 -7.83 6.26 8.20
C ILE A 32 -9.10 6.92 7.68
N GLY A 33 -10.20 6.78 8.39
CA GLY A 33 -11.48 7.32 8.01
C GLY A 33 -12.34 7.73 9.20
N HIS A 34 -13.36 8.54 8.94
CA HIS A 34 -14.26 9.03 9.96
C HIS A 34 -15.70 9.07 9.45
N ILE A 35 -16.64 8.72 10.33
CA ILE A 35 -18.08 8.81 10.10
C ILE A 35 -18.66 9.91 10.99
N PHE A 36 -19.33 10.89 10.39
CA PHE A 36 -20.02 11.94 11.11
C PHE A 36 -21.53 11.75 11.05
N GLN A 37 -22.19 11.69 12.20
CA GLN A 37 -23.63 11.72 12.31
C GLN A 37 -24.06 13.19 12.47
N LEU A 38 -24.35 13.85 11.34
CA LEU A 38 -24.65 15.27 11.30
C LEU A 38 -26.09 15.59 11.74
N GLY A 39 -26.96 14.60 11.80
CA GLY A 39 -28.36 14.76 12.15
C GLY A 39 -29.09 15.68 11.14
N ARG A 40 -29.88 16.63 11.64
CA ARG A 40 -30.66 17.56 10.84
C ARG A 40 -30.10 18.99 10.81
N LYS A 41 -29.06 19.27 11.55
CA LYS A 41 -28.52 20.62 11.74
C LYS A 41 -28.31 21.39 10.45
N TYR A 42 -27.66 20.80 9.47
CA TYR A 42 -27.39 21.44 8.18
C TYR A 42 -28.58 21.38 7.24
N ALA A 43 -29.34 20.31 7.25
CA ALA A 43 -30.53 20.16 6.43
C ALA A 43 -31.62 21.21 6.82
N GLU A 44 -31.80 21.49 8.09
CA GLU A 44 -32.71 22.54 8.57
C GLU A 44 -32.22 23.92 8.17
N ALA A 45 -30.93 24.23 8.39
CA ALA A 45 -30.35 25.53 8.03
C ALA A 45 -30.40 25.83 6.52
N LEU A 46 -30.29 24.80 5.68
CA LEU A 46 -30.31 24.92 4.22
C LEU A 46 -31.70 24.62 3.61
N SER A 47 -32.71 24.39 4.45
CA SER A 47 -34.10 24.03 4.02
C SER A 47 -34.12 22.81 3.09
N LEU A 48 -33.24 21.84 3.33
CA LEU A 48 -33.16 20.60 2.55
C LEU A 48 -34.24 19.63 2.98
N THR A 49 -35.26 19.48 2.17
CA THR A 49 -36.40 18.60 2.42
C THR A 49 -36.64 17.65 1.25
N VAL A 50 -37.24 16.51 1.55
CA VAL A 50 -37.73 15.54 0.56
C VAL A 50 -39.19 15.20 0.87
N LEU A 51 -39.93 14.71 -0.12
CA LEU A 51 -41.27 14.19 0.11
C LEU A 51 -41.18 12.71 0.54
N ASP A 52 -41.86 12.37 1.60
CA ASP A 52 -42.03 10.98 2.00
C ASP A 52 -43.03 10.24 1.06
N GLN A 53 -43.21 8.94 1.31
CA GLN A 53 -44.14 8.10 0.51
C GLN A 53 -45.59 8.57 0.52
N ASN A 54 -45.97 9.47 1.43
CA ASN A 54 -47.30 10.06 1.56
C ASN A 54 -47.37 11.48 0.95
N GLY A 55 -46.29 11.95 0.30
CA GLY A 55 -46.16 13.29 -0.23
C GLY A 55 -45.93 14.39 0.82
N LYS A 56 -45.64 14.05 2.07
CA LYS A 56 -45.33 15.00 3.15
C LYS A 56 -43.87 15.39 3.14
N SER A 57 -43.59 16.70 3.24
CA SER A 57 -42.24 17.23 3.33
C SER A 57 -41.57 16.80 4.63
N GLN A 58 -40.37 16.26 4.53
CA GLN A 58 -39.52 15.81 5.66
C GLN A 58 -38.13 16.41 5.52
N VAL A 59 -37.61 16.93 6.62
CA VAL A 59 -36.20 17.34 6.70
C VAL A 59 -35.32 16.09 6.74
N VAL A 60 -34.29 16.03 5.88
CA VAL A 60 -33.42 14.86 5.79
C VAL A 60 -32.46 14.77 6.97
N THR A 61 -32.15 13.54 7.38
CA THR A 61 -31.06 13.26 8.30
C THR A 61 -29.78 13.01 7.51
N MET A 62 -28.71 13.67 7.87
CA MET A 62 -27.43 13.65 7.14
C MET A 62 -26.38 12.86 7.87
N GLY A 63 -25.55 12.17 7.11
CA GLY A 63 -24.28 11.60 7.53
C GLY A 63 -23.17 12.05 6.59
N SER A 64 -21.94 12.06 7.05
CA SER A 64 -20.75 12.28 6.24
C SER A 64 -19.76 11.15 6.46
N TYR A 65 -19.14 10.66 5.39
CA TYR A 65 -18.25 9.51 5.41
C TYR A 65 -16.99 9.90 4.66
N GLY A 66 -15.85 9.90 5.35
CA GLY A 66 -14.57 10.31 4.77
C GLY A 66 -13.50 9.26 4.95
N ILE A 67 -12.70 9.01 3.91
CA ILE A 67 -11.49 8.21 3.97
C ILE A 67 -10.32 9.04 3.43
N GLY A 68 -9.23 9.12 4.20
CA GLY A 68 -8.00 9.77 3.78
C GLY A 68 -7.19 8.85 2.89
N VAL A 69 -7.32 8.94 1.56
CA VAL A 69 -6.65 8.04 0.60
C VAL A 69 -5.13 8.09 0.76
N SER A 70 -4.53 9.28 0.78
CA SER A 70 -3.07 9.42 0.99
C SER A 70 -2.63 8.97 2.39
N ARG A 71 -3.47 9.17 3.41
CA ARG A 71 -3.22 8.66 4.75
C ARG A 71 -3.28 7.13 4.79
N ALA A 72 -4.21 6.51 4.04
CA ALA A 72 -4.27 5.05 3.91
C ALA A 72 -3.00 4.48 3.29
N VAL A 73 -2.45 5.13 2.25
CA VAL A 73 -1.16 4.73 1.65
C VAL A 73 -0.03 4.80 2.68
N ALA A 74 0.05 5.89 3.46
CA ALA A 74 1.06 6.05 4.50
C ALA A 74 0.92 4.97 5.61
N ALA A 75 -0.31 4.67 6.02
CA ALA A 75 -0.58 3.63 7.02
C ALA A 75 -0.18 2.23 6.52
N ILE A 76 -0.45 1.92 5.25
CA ILE A 76 -0.02 0.65 4.65
C ILE A 76 1.51 0.58 4.59
N ALA A 77 2.17 1.66 4.14
CA ALA A 77 3.63 1.72 4.10
C ALA A 77 4.24 1.46 5.49
N GLU A 78 3.71 2.10 6.54
CA GLU A 78 4.18 1.91 7.91
C GLU A 78 3.98 0.48 8.41
N GLN A 79 2.82 -0.14 8.12
CA GLN A 79 2.50 -1.49 8.59
C GLN A 79 3.22 -2.60 7.83
N THR A 80 3.61 -2.37 6.58
CA THR A 80 4.24 -3.39 5.73
C THR A 80 5.75 -3.22 5.56
N SER A 81 6.32 -2.09 6.00
CA SER A 81 7.77 -1.88 5.99
C SER A 81 8.50 -2.82 6.95
N ASP A 82 9.75 -3.10 6.64
CA ASP A 82 10.68 -3.83 7.48
C ASP A 82 11.99 -3.02 7.67
N GLU A 83 13.00 -3.62 8.29
CA GLU A 83 14.31 -2.97 8.54
C GLU A 83 15.07 -2.62 7.25
N ILE A 84 14.69 -3.19 6.11
CA ILE A 84 15.36 -2.98 4.81
C ILE A 84 14.70 -1.82 4.06
N GLY A 85 13.38 -1.68 4.15
CA GLY A 85 12.63 -0.65 3.45
C GLY A 85 11.14 -0.95 3.32
N LEU A 86 10.50 -0.38 2.30
CA LEU A 86 9.09 -0.61 2.01
C LEU A 86 8.85 -2.05 1.50
N ASN A 87 7.64 -2.53 1.69
CA ASN A 87 7.21 -3.85 1.24
C ASN A 87 5.73 -3.79 0.82
N TRP A 88 5.50 -3.27 -0.37
CA TRP A 88 4.15 -3.01 -0.86
C TRP A 88 3.38 -4.27 -1.18
N PRO A 89 2.10 -4.35 -0.82
CA PRO A 89 1.16 -5.28 -1.44
C PRO A 89 1.10 -5.06 -2.96
N ALA A 90 0.99 -6.14 -3.73
CA ALA A 90 1.07 -6.08 -5.19
C ALA A 90 -0.02 -5.19 -5.84
N GLU A 91 -1.16 -5.03 -5.15
CA GLU A 91 -2.33 -4.26 -5.60
C GLU A 91 -2.07 -2.75 -5.61
N ILE A 92 -1.19 -2.26 -4.73
CA ILE A 92 -0.93 -0.83 -4.55
C ILE A 92 0.54 -0.44 -4.74
N ALA A 93 1.39 -1.39 -5.09
CA ALA A 93 2.80 -1.14 -5.38
C ALA A 93 2.95 -0.14 -6.54
N PRO A 94 3.95 0.76 -6.49
CA PRO A 94 4.25 1.66 -7.62
C PRO A 94 4.46 0.92 -8.93
N ALA A 95 5.09 -0.26 -8.86
CA ALA A 95 5.16 -1.25 -9.91
C ALA A 95 5.15 -2.65 -9.27
N LYS A 96 4.64 -3.66 -9.98
CA LYS A 96 4.66 -5.04 -9.49
C LYS A 96 6.05 -5.66 -9.57
N VAL A 97 6.86 -5.20 -10.51
CA VAL A 97 8.22 -5.72 -10.77
C VAL A 97 9.21 -4.58 -10.86
N HIS A 98 10.32 -4.70 -10.14
CA HIS A 98 11.47 -3.82 -10.28
C HIS A 98 12.61 -4.58 -10.98
N ILE A 99 12.94 -4.20 -12.19
CA ILE A 99 14.04 -4.80 -12.95
C ILE A 99 15.29 -3.96 -12.75
N VAL A 100 16.36 -4.60 -12.29
CA VAL A 100 17.66 -3.96 -12.04
C VAL A 100 18.68 -4.52 -13.03
N ALA A 101 19.07 -3.70 -14.01
CA ALA A 101 20.16 -4.02 -14.92
C ALA A 101 21.51 -3.67 -14.29
N THR A 102 22.47 -4.60 -14.31
CA THR A 102 23.80 -4.41 -13.73
C THR A 102 24.90 -4.81 -14.71
N GLY A 103 26.05 -4.16 -14.61
CA GLY A 103 27.19 -4.36 -15.49
C GLY A 103 27.53 -3.07 -16.23
N LYS A 104 28.46 -3.18 -17.18
CA LYS A 104 28.89 -2.07 -18.05
C LYS A 104 28.51 -2.29 -19.52
N GLU A 105 28.28 -3.55 -19.87
CA GLU A 105 27.95 -3.98 -21.24
C GLU A 105 26.49 -3.67 -21.56
N ASP A 106 26.13 -3.55 -22.82
CA ASP A 106 24.75 -3.25 -23.25
C ASP A 106 23.80 -4.44 -23.03
N LEU A 107 24.29 -5.66 -23.18
CA LEU A 107 23.47 -6.88 -23.14
C LEU A 107 22.56 -7.00 -21.88
N PRO A 108 23.02 -6.76 -20.64
CA PRO A 108 22.13 -6.78 -19.48
C PRO A 108 21.02 -5.73 -19.55
N PHE A 109 21.30 -4.55 -20.09
CA PHE A 109 20.31 -3.46 -20.19
C PHE A 109 19.27 -3.75 -21.27
N ASP A 110 19.71 -4.23 -22.44
CA ASP A 110 18.81 -4.62 -23.52
C ASP A 110 17.92 -5.80 -23.10
N THR A 111 18.51 -6.78 -22.40
CA THR A 111 17.75 -7.92 -21.85
C THR A 111 16.73 -7.47 -20.80
N ALA A 112 17.11 -6.55 -19.91
CA ALA A 112 16.21 -6.01 -18.89
C ALA A 112 15.04 -5.26 -19.52
N LEU A 113 15.31 -4.49 -20.57
CA LEU A 113 14.27 -3.80 -21.35
C LEU A 113 13.33 -4.78 -22.05
N ASP A 114 13.85 -5.84 -22.68
CA ASP A 114 13.05 -6.88 -23.34
C ASP A 114 12.13 -7.61 -22.35
N ILE A 115 12.65 -7.99 -21.18
CA ILE A 115 11.84 -8.58 -20.09
C ILE A 115 10.73 -7.61 -19.66
N GLY A 116 11.08 -6.34 -19.46
CA GLY A 116 10.14 -5.29 -19.06
C GLY A 116 8.99 -5.16 -20.05
N GLN A 117 9.29 -5.04 -21.34
CA GLN A 117 8.29 -4.94 -22.41
C GLN A 117 7.37 -6.16 -22.48
N LYS A 118 7.91 -7.36 -22.29
CA LYS A 118 7.10 -8.60 -22.26
C LYS A 118 6.17 -8.68 -21.06
N LEU A 119 6.63 -8.22 -19.88
CA LEU A 119 5.80 -8.14 -18.69
C LEU A 119 4.68 -7.11 -18.86
N GLU A 120 5.00 -5.92 -19.36
CA GLU A 120 4.00 -4.87 -19.63
C GLU A 120 2.96 -5.31 -20.67
N ALA A 121 3.39 -6.01 -21.72
CA ALA A 121 2.46 -6.61 -22.70
C ALA A 121 1.50 -7.63 -22.05
N SER A 122 1.87 -8.19 -20.90
CA SER A 122 1.04 -9.09 -20.09
C SER A 122 0.26 -8.37 -19.01
N GLY A 123 0.24 -7.02 -18.98
CA GLY A 123 -0.48 -6.20 -18.01
C GLY A 123 0.21 -6.10 -16.64
N ILE A 124 1.49 -6.45 -16.54
CA ILE A 124 2.28 -6.34 -15.31
C ILE A 124 3.09 -5.04 -15.35
N THR A 125 2.87 -4.16 -14.38
CA THR A 125 3.59 -2.88 -14.29
C THR A 125 5.05 -3.09 -13.89
N VAL A 126 5.95 -2.38 -14.56
CA VAL A 126 7.40 -2.53 -14.40
C VAL A 126 8.06 -1.19 -14.06
N MET A 127 9.01 -1.24 -13.15
CA MET A 127 10.01 -0.20 -12.91
C MET A 127 11.36 -0.73 -13.36
N LEU A 128 12.01 -0.03 -14.27
CA LEU A 128 13.32 -0.41 -14.80
C LEU A 128 14.41 0.53 -14.27
N ASP A 129 15.42 -0.03 -13.60
CA ASP A 129 16.63 0.71 -13.22
C ASP A 129 17.73 0.47 -14.27
N ASP A 130 17.80 1.38 -15.22
CA ASP A 130 18.76 1.39 -16.33
C ASP A 130 19.95 2.35 -16.10
N ARG A 131 20.12 2.90 -14.90
CA ARG A 131 21.22 3.81 -14.56
C ARG A 131 22.57 3.14 -14.76
N ARG A 132 23.40 3.64 -15.67
CA ARG A 132 24.70 3.06 -16.00
C ARG A 132 25.83 3.50 -15.07
N ASP A 133 25.67 4.63 -14.42
CA ASP A 133 26.62 5.26 -13.51
C ASP A 133 26.46 4.83 -12.05
N ALA A 134 25.34 4.19 -11.70
CA ALA A 134 25.10 3.66 -10.37
C ALA A 134 25.67 2.25 -10.20
N SER A 135 26.35 2.00 -9.07
CA SER A 135 26.83 0.67 -8.75
C SER A 135 25.70 -0.32 -8.49
N ALA A 136 25.93 -1.61 -8.74
CA ALA A 136 24.95 -2.66 -8.47
C ALA A 136 24.46 -2.66 -7.02
N GLY A 137 25.35 -2.39 -6.05
CA GLY A 137 25.00 -2.32 -4.63
C GLY A 137 24.04 -1.18 -4.31
N VAL A 138 24.19 -0.02 -4.95
CA VAL A 138 23.25 1.12 -4.82
C VAL A 138 21.90 0.74 -5.38
N LYS A 139 21.85 0.20 -6.60
CA LYS A 139 20.62 -0.22 -7.26
C LYS A 139 19.83 -1.26 -6.44
N PHE A 140 20.53 -2.22 -5.85
CA PHE A 140 19.88 -3.23 -4.99
C PHE A 140 19.27 -2.61 -3.74
N LYS A 141 20.00 -1.70 -3.08
CA LYS A 141 19.47 -0.98 -1.91
C LYS A 141 18.27 -0.11 -2.28
N ASP A 142 18.33 0.58 -3.41
CA ASP A 142 17.20 1.38 -3.89
C ASP A 142 15.98 0.51 -4.19
N ALA A 143 16.17 -0.65 -4.84
CA ALA A 143 15.07 -1.57 -5.13
C ALA A 143 14.45 -2.17 -3.86
N GLU A 144 15.27 -2.51 -2.86
CA GLU A 144 14.84 -3.00 -1.57
C GLU A 144 14.11 -1.90 -0.76
N LEU A 145 14.63 -0.66 -0.81
CA LEU A 145 14.02 0.50 -0.14
C LEU A 145 12.66 0.86 -0.75
N ILE A 146 12.54 0.87 -2.10
CA ILE A 146 11.29 1.15 -2.81
C ILE A 146 10.25 0.07 -2.54
N GLY A 147 10.67 -1.20 -2.44
CA GLY A 147 9.84 -2.28 -1.95
C GLY A 147 8.79 -2.83 -2.90
N ASN A 148 9.06 -2.82 -4.21
CA ASN A 148 8.20 -3.49 -5.18
C ASN A 148 8.18 -5.01 -4.95
N PRO A 149 7.05 -5.71 -5.16
CA PRO A 149 6.86 -7.11 -4.77
C PRO A 149 7.91 -8.08 -5.32
N ILE A 150 8.29 -7.90 -6.59
CA ILE A 150 9.29 -8.73 -7.27
C ILE A 150 10.46 -7.84 -7.73
N ILE A 151 11.67 -8.28 -7.44
CA ILE A 151 12.91 -7.66 -7.95
C ILE A 151 13.57 -8.65 -8.89
N VAL A 152 13.84 -8.23 -10.12
CA VAL A 152 14.54 -9.03 -11.12
C VAL A 152 15.92 -8.43 -11.36
N VAL A 153 16.97 -9.22 -11.14
CA VAL A 153 18.34 -8.78 -11.38
C VAL A 153 18.85 -9.38 -12.68
N VAL A 154 19.17 -8.51 -13.62
CA VAL A 154 19.80 -8.87 -14.90
C VAL A 154 21.27 -8.47 -14.85
N GLY A 155 22.14 -9.47 -14.73
CA GLY A 155 23.56 -9.23 -14.53
C GLY A 155 24.40 -10.48 -14.71
N LYS A 156 25.19 -10.87 -13.72
CA LYS A 156 26.17 -11.97 -13.82
C LYS A 156 25.56 -13.30 -14.28
N ALA A 157 24.37 -13.66 -13.79
CA ALA A 157 23.69 -14.90 -14.16
C ALA A 157 23.31 -14.96 -15.66
N LEU A 158 23.30 -13.82 -16.35
CA LEU A 158 23.00 -13.76 -17.77
C LEU A 158 24.03 -14.52 -18.64
N ALA A 159 25.27 -14.63 -18.17
CA ALA A 159 26.29 -15.44 -18.84
C ALA A 159 25.89 -16.94 -18.93
N GLU A 160 25.03 -17.40 -18.02
CA GLU A 160 24.46 -18.76 -18.03
C GLU A 160 23.04 -18.79 -18.60
N GLY A 161 22.59 -17.73 -19.27
CA GLY A 161 21.23 -17.61 -19.78
C GLY A 161 20.15 -17.50 -18.71
N LYS A 162 20.49 -16.98 -17.52
CA LYS A 162 19.59 -16.86 -16.38
C LYS A 162 19.46 -15.43 -15.89
N VAL A 163 18.40 -15.17 -15.13
CA VAL A 163 18.18 -13.97 -14.33
C VAL A 163 17.87 -14.34 -12.90
N GLU A 164 18.21 -13.47 -11.94
CA GLU A 164 17.84 -13.69 -10.55
C GLU A 164 16.50 -13.02 -10.28
N VAL A 165 15.54 -13.76 -9.69
CA VAL A 165 14.23 -13.28 -9.26
C VAL A 165 14.18 -13.33 -7.75
N ARG A 166 13.81 -12.21 -7.13
CA ARG A 166 13.66 -12.07 -5.67
C ARG A 166 12.22 -11.71 -5.33
N VAL A 167 11.67 -12.36 -4.32
CA VAL A 167 10.39 -11.97 -3.72
C VAL A 167 10.67 -11.06 -2.53
N ARG A 168 10.25 -9.80 -2.61
CA ARG A 168 10.58 -8.78 -1.61
C ARG A 168 10.08 -9.16 -0.21
N LYS A 169 8.87 -9.69 -0.12
CA LYS A 169 8.20 -10.02 1.15
C LYS A 169 8.89 -11.16 1.91
N SER A 170 9.23 -12.24 1.23
CA SER A 170 9.85 -13.42 1.87
C SER A 170 11.38 -13.36 1.90
N GLY A 171 11.98 -12.53 1.04
CA GLY A 171 13.43 -12.51 0.82
C GLY A 171 13.95 -13.68 -0.02
N ASP A 172 13.06 -14.53 -0.55
CA ASP A 172 13.43 -15.66 -1.39
C ASP A 172 14.11 -15.18 -2.68
N LYS A 173 15.17 -15.90 -3.06
CA LYS A 173 15.95 -15.64 -4.28
C LYS A 173 16.06 -16.92 -5.08
N SER A 174 15.82 -16.82 -6.38
CA SER A 174 15.96 -17.95 -7.30
C SER A 174 16.57 -17.49 -8.62
N GLU A 175 17.37 -18.35 -9.21
CA GLU A 175 17.84 -18.19 -10.60
C GLU A 175 16.86 -18.87 -11.54
N VAL A 176 16.41 -18.15 -12.55
CA VAL A 176 15.42 -18.60 -13.52
C VAL A 176 16.00 -18.47 -14.92
N LEU A 177 15.75 -19.45 -15.77
CA LEU A 177 16.13 -19.35 -17.19
C LEU A 177 15.47 -18.12 -17.82
N LEU A 178 16.20 -17.39 -18.63
CA LEU A 178 15.72 -16.18 -19.31
C LEU A 178 14.42 -16.45 -20.09
N ALA A 179 14.32 -17.63 -20.74
CA ALA A 179 13.13 -18.03 -21.48
C ALA A 179 11.88 -18.17 -20.58
N ASP A 180 12.06 -18.54 -19.31
CA ASP A 180 10.98 -18.79 -18.35
C ASP A 180 10.72 -17.60 -17.43
N ALA A 181 11.53 -16.53 -17.50
CA ALA A 181 11.49 -15.41 -16.55
C ALA A 181 10.10 -14.77 -16.47
N VAL A 182 9.50 -14.41 -17.60
CA VAL A 182 8.20 -13.75 -17.67
C VAL A 182 7.09 -14.64 -17.08
N SER A 183 7.07 -15.92 -17.45
CA SER A 183 6.05 -16.87 -16.96
C SER A 183 6.20 -17.14 -15.46
N THR A 184 7.44 -17.21 -14.97
CA THR A 184 7.72 -17.42 -13.54
C THR A 184 7.29 -16.20 -12.72
N ILE A 185 7.65 -14.99 -13.18
CA ILE A 185 7.25 -13.75 -12.51
C ILE A 185 5.72 -13.62 -12.46
N ALA A 186 5.04 -13.91 -13.58
CA ALA A 186 3.57 -13.86 -13.62
C ALA A 186 2.92 -14.82 -12.60
N LYS A 187 3.48 -16.02 -12.42
CA LYS A 187 3.01 -17.00 -11.41
C LYS A 187 3.25 -16.55 -9.99
N LEU A 188 4.34 -15.83 -9.70
CA LEU A 188 4.65 -15.31 -8.37
C LEU A 188 3.74 -14.13 -7.98
N LEU A 189 3.12 -13.47 -8.94
CA LEU A 189 2.21 -12.34 -8.75
C LEU A 189 0.72 -12.74 -8.76
N ALA A 190 0.41 -13.98 -9.12
CA ALA A 190 -0.96 -14.52 -9.13
C ALA A 190 -1.41 -14.99 -7.74
#